data_8774e6039d6f75f5274a67c716811bad
#
_entry.id   8774e6039d6f75f5274a67c716811bad
#
_cell.length_a   1.000
_cell.length_b   1.000
_cell.length_c   1.000
_cell.angle_alpha   90.00
_cell.angle_beta   90.00
_cell.angle_gamma   90.00
#
_symmetry.space_group_name_H-M   'P 1'
#
loop_
_entity.id
_entity.type
_entity.pdbx_description
1 polymer ?
#
loop_
_entity_poly.entity_id
_entity_poly.type
_entity_poly.pdbx_seq_one_letter_code
_entity_poly.pdbx_strand_id
1 'polypeptide(L)'
;EMQAIVTAMDGQAGDLLLFAADCNKIVWNVLGALRVELAGQMGLLDKNEYKFLWVTEFPQFEWSDEENRFVAMHHPFTMPMDEDLDQLETNPGAVRAKAYDIVLNGTEIGGGSVRIHQADVQARMFKALGMSDEVANEKFGFLLDAFKYGVPPHAGLAYGLDRLVMLMAKCDSIRDVIAFPKVKDASCLLTNAPDVVDAKQLEELSIAIEEEQEV
;
A
#
# COMPACT_ATOMS: atom_id res chain seq x y z
N GLU A 1 -28.57 10.22 25.44
CA GLU A 1 -27.45 10.03 24.49
C GLU A 1 -26.37 9.11 25.07
N MET A 2 -25.77 9.42 26.25
CA MET A 2 -24.75 8.58 26.87
C MET A 2 -25.19 7.12 27.04
N GLN A 3 -26.42 6.89 27.55
CA GLN A 3 -26.94 5.53 27.71
C GLN A 3 -27.06 4.77 26.38
N ALA A 4 -27.37 5.46 25.29
CA ALA A 4 -27.43 4.84 23.96
C ALA A 4 -26.05 4.41 23.48
N ILE A 5 -25.00 5.19 23.75
CA ILE A 5 -23.59 4.85 23.41
C ILE A 5 -23.16 3.63 24.23
N VAL A 6 -23.37 3.65 25.56
CA VAL A 6 -23.01 2.52 26.41
C VAL A 6 -23.69 1.24 25.94
N THR A 7 -25.01 1.33 25.62
CA THR A 7 -25.77 0.17 25.13
C THR A 7 -25.25 -0.32 23.78
N ALA A 8 -24.93 0.59 22.84
CA ALA A 8 -24.41 0.23 21.49
C ALA A 8 -23.04 -0.43 21.54
N MET A 9 -22.25 -0.10 22.55
CA MET A 9 -20.91 -0.66 22.78
C MET A 9 -20.89 -1.84 23.76
N ASP A 10 -22.03 -2.30 24.23
CA ASP A 10 -22.17 -3.33 25.27
C ASP A 10 -21.32 -3.02 26.54
N GLY A 11 -21.20 -1.73 26.85
CA GLY A 11 -20.37 -1.24 27.95
C GLY A 11 -20.88 -1.63 29.31
N GLN A 12 -19.99 -2.08 30.18
CA GLN A 12 -20.28 -2.50 31.55
C GLN A 12 -19.67 -1.52 32.56
N ALA A 13 -20.12 -1.59 33.81
CA ALA A 13 -19.55 -0.77 34.86
C ALA A 13 -18.06 -1.10 35.09
N GLY A 14 -17.22 -0.09 34.97
CA GLY A 14 -15.76 -0.23 35.05
C GLY A 14 -15.06 -0.21 33.70
N ASP A 15 -15.77 -0.27 32.57
CA ASP A 15 -15.18 -0.19 31.26
C ASP A 15 -14.75 1.25 30.91
N LEU A 16 -13.67 1.35 30.14
CA LEU A 16 -13.22 2.58 29.49
C LEU A 16 -13.62 2.57 28.02
N LEU A 17 -14.46 3.49 27.61
CA LEU A 17 -14.89 3.65 26.21
C LEU A 17 -14.05 4.74 25.55
N LEU A 18 -13.38 4.40 24.46
CA LEU A 18 -12.52 5.31 23.70
C LEU A 18 -13.19 5.68 22.38
N PHE A 19 -13.10 6.95 22.01
CA PHE A 19 -13.70 7.50 20.81
C PHE A 19 -12.69 8.25 19.98
N ALA A 20 -12.84 8.19 18.66
CA ALA A 20 -12.16 9.06 17.72
C ALA A 20 -13.19 9.68 16.78
N ALA A 21 -13.03 10.97 16.48
CA ALA A 21 -13.91 11.71 15.59
C ALA A 21 -13.07 12.63 14.70
N ASP A 22 -13.01 12.30 13.41
CA ASP A 22 -12.29 13.03 12.37
C ASP A 22 -12.71 12.47 11.00
N CYS A 23 -12.02 12.82 9.91
CA CYS A 23 -12.19 12.12 8.64
C CYS A 23 -11.83 10.62 8.79
N ASN A 24 -12.42 9.77 7.96
CA ASN A 24 -12.32 8.32 8.08
C ASN A 24 -10.87 7.81 8.19
N LYS A 25 -9.96 8.35 7.40
CA LYS A 25 -8.53 7.94 7.39
C LYS A 25 -7.89 8.12 8.78
N ILE A 26 -8.14 9.26 9.42
CA ILE A 26 -7.63 9.54 10.78
C ILE A 26 -8.28 8.63 11.82
N VAL A 27 -9.59 8.48 11.77
CA VAL A 27 -10.33 7.63 12.72
C VAL A 27 -9.84 6.19 12.65
N TRP A 28 -9.71 5.62 11.46
CA TRP A 28 -9.23 4.25 11.28
C TRP A 28 -7.81 4.05 11.80
N ASN A 29 -6.90 4.99 11.52
CA ASN A 29 -5.53 4.93 11.99
C ASN A 29 -5.46 5.00 13.53
N VAL A 30 -6.17 5.95 14.13
CA VAL A 30 -6.18 6.15 15.59
C VAL A 30 -6.77 4.93 16.30
N LEU A 31 -7.96 4.47 15.91
CA LEU A 31 -8.60 3.32 16.56
C LEU A 31 -7.83 2.01 16.30
N GLY A 32 -7.26 1.85 15.11
CA GLY A 32 -6.40 0.72 14.78
C GLY A 32 -5.16 0.67 15.68
N ALA A 33 -4.44 1.78 15.82
CA ALA A 33 -3.27 1.89 16.67
C ALA A 33 -3.62 1.67 18.16
N LEU A 34 -4.68 2.30 18.65
CA LEU A 34 -5.16 2.13 20.03
C LEU A 34 -5.48 0.66 20.34
N ARG A 35 -6.16 -0.04 19.43
CA ARG A 35 -6.51 -1.45 19.62
C ARG A 35 -5.27 -2.31 19.83
N VAL A 36 -4.22 -2.12 19.02
CA VAL A 36 -2.99 -2.90 19.11
C VAL A 36 -2.21 -2.55 20.37
N GLU A 37 -2.07 -1.25 20.67
CA GLU A 37 -1.38 -0.77 21.87
C GLU A 37 -2.00 -1.29 23.15
N LEU A 38 -3.31 -1.16 23.29
CA LEU A 38 -4.04 -1.63 24.48
C LEU A 38 -3.99 -3.15 24.61
N ALA A 39 -4.12 -3.89 23.50
CA ALA A 39 -3.98 -5.35 23.52
C ALA A 39 -2.58 -5.78 24.00
N GLY A 40 -1.54 -5.06 23.60
CA GLY A 40 -0.18 -5.28 24.08
C GLY A 40 -0.03 -5.02 25.58
N GLN A 41 -0.53 -3.87 26.08
CA GLN A 41 -0.51 -3.50 27.49
C GLN A 41 -1.29 -4.49 28.38
N MET A 42 -2.39 -5.03 27.85
CA MET A 42 -3.22 -6.01 28.55
C MET A 42 -2.70 -7.44 28.43
N GLY A 43 -1.61 -7.69 27.72
CA GLY A 43 -1.05 -9.03 27.54
C GLY A 43 -1.93 -9.97 26.70
N LEU A 44 -2.77 -9.43 25.82
CA LEU A 44 -3.69 -10.20 24.99
C LEU A 44 -3.03 -10.72 23.68
N LEU A 45 -1.81 -10.28 23.39
CA LEU A 45 -1.08 -10.69 22.18
C LEU A 45 -0.21 -11.90 22.49
N ASP A 46 -0.53 -13.07 21.91
CA ASP A 46 0.29 -14.28 22.05
C ASP A 46 1.11 -14.50 20.76
N LYS A 47 2.43 -14.34 20.83
CA LYS A 47 3.37 -14.58 19.73
C LYS A 47 3.49 -16.06 19.33
N ASN A 48 2.90 -16.99 20.09
CA ASN A 48 2.89 -18.43 19.78
C ASN A 48 1.68 -18.83 18.92
N GLU A 49 0.68 -17.97 18.82
CA GLU A 49 -0.46 -18.16 17.95
C GLU A 49 -0.19 -17.53 16.57
N TYR A 50 -0.66 -18.19 15.51
CA TYR A 50 -0.61 -17.67 14.14
C TYR A 50 -2.04 -17.48 13.64
N LYS A 51 -2.48 -16.20 13.57
CA LYS A 51 -3.83 -15.81 13.16
C LYS A 51 -3.75 -15.13 11.80
N PHE A 52 -4.30 -15.76 10.78
CA PHE A 52 -4.35 -15.24 9.41
C PHE A 52 -5.68 -14.58 9.12
N LEU A 53 -5.65 -13.56 8.27
CA LEU A 53 -6.83 -12.99 7.63
C LEU A 53 -6.50 -12.47 6.23
N TRP A 54 -7.52 -12.36 5.40
CA TRP A 54 -7.44 -11.68 4.11
C TRP A 54 -8.07 -10.29 4.23
N VAL A 55 -7.40 -9.30 3.65
CA VAL A 55 -7.97 -7.99 3.36
C VAL A 55 -8.26 -7.95 1.88
N THR A 56 -9.49 -7.60 1.50
CA THR A 56 -9.97 -7.60 0.12
C THR A 56 -10.77 -6.33 -0.17
N GLU A 57 -11.15 -6.13 -1.42
CA GLU A 57 -11.99 -5.00 -1.86
C GLU A 57 -11.40 -3.64 -1.50
N PHE A 58 -10.09 -3.49 -1.66
CA PHE A 58 -9.42 -2.19 -1.51
C PHE A 58 -10.03 -1.14 -2.44
N PRO A 59 -9.97 0.15 -2.09
CA PRO A 59 -10.25 1.19 -3.07
C PRO A 59 -9.35 1.05 -4.30
N GLN A 60 -9.91 1.26 -5.50
CA GLN A 60 -9.15 1.26 -6.74
C GLN A 60 -8.27 2.50 -6.87
N PHE A 61 -8.80 3.62 -6.37
CA PHE A 61 -8.17 4.93 -6.42
C PHE A 61 -8.12 5.56 -5.04
N GLU A 62 -7.14 6.42 -4.84
CA GLU A 62 -7.08 7.36 -3.72
C GLU A 62 -6.93 8.79 -4.24
N TRP A 63 -7.45 9.74 -3.47
CA TRP A 63 -7.27 11.15 -3.78
C TRP A 63 -5.89 11.61 -3.34
N SER A 64 -5.12 12.20 -4.24
CA SER A 64 -3.87 12.87 -3.95
C SER A 64 -4.09 14.36 -3.82
N ASP A 65 -3.91 14.91 -2.62
CA ASP A 65 -3.99 16.36 -2.38
C ASP A 65 -2.84 17.10 -3.08
N GLU A 66 -1.67 16.46 -3.20
CA GLU A 66 -0.49 17.00 -3.86
C GLU A 66 -0.70 17.15 -5.37
N GLU A 67 -1.24 16.09 -6.02
CA GLU A 67 -1.49 16.10 -7.45
C GLU A 67 -2.88 16.63 -7.83
N ASN A 68 -3.75 16.87 -6.83
CA ASN A 68 -5.13 17.32 -6.98
C ASN A 68 -5.92 16.46 -7.98
N ARG A 69 -5.75 15.14 -7.88
CA ARG A 69 -6.43 14.15 -8.74
C ARG A 69 -6.50 12.78 -8.07
N PHE A 70 -7.29 11.89 -8.65
CA PHE A 70 -7.22 10.47 -8.29
C PHE A 70 -5.96 9.83 -8.84
N VAL A 71 -5.29 9.03 -7.99
CA VAL A 71 -4.17 8.17 -8.34
C VAL A 71 -4.55 6.72 -8.06
N ALA A 72 -3.87 5.77 -8.71
CA ALA A 72 -4.11 4.36 -8.42
C ALA A 72 -3.60 4.02 -7.02
N MET A 73 -4.43 3.39 -6.20
CA MET A 73 -4.04 2.99 -4.84
C MET A 73 -2.91 1.96 -4.86
N HIS A 74 -2.92 1.04 -5.84
CA HIS A 74 -1.86 0.04 -6.02
C HIS A 74 -1.05 0.35 -7.28
N HIS A 75 -1.62 0.07 -8.46
CA HIS A 75 -1.04 0.39 -9.76
C HIS A 75 -2.10 0.35 -10.86
N PRO A 76 -1.84 0.97 -12.04
CA PRO A 76 -2.84 1.13 -13.11
C PRO A 76 -3.26 -0.16 -13.81
N PHE A 77 -2.67 -1.30 -13.48
CA PHE A 77 -2.99 -2.61 -14.07
C PHE A 77 -3.82 -3.50 -13.15
N THR A 78 -4.21 -3.02 -11.97
CA THR A 78 -5.12 -3.71 -11.05
C THR A 78 -6.53 -3.72 -11.60
N MET A 79 -7.16 -4.90 -11.68
CA MET A 79 -8.53 -5.06 -12.16
C MET A 79 -9.52 -4.49 -11.14
N PRO A 80 -10.42 -3.58 -11.54
CA PRO A 80 -11.56 -3.18 -10.73
C PRO A 80 -12.53 -4.34 -10.50
N MET A 81 -13.37 -4.25 -9.47
CA MET A 81 -14.51 -5.15 -9.31
C MET A 81 -15.46 -5.02 -10.51
N ASP A 82 -16.01 -6.15 -10.98
CA ASP A 82 -16.82 -6.16 -12.19
C ASP A 82 -18.09 -5.31 -12.05
N GLU A 83 -18.69 -5.33 -10.87
CA GLU A 83 -19.88 -4.55 -10.54
C GLU A 83 -19.63 -3.04 -10.43
N ASP A 84 -18.38 -2.62 -10.30
CA ASP A 84 -18.00 -1.20 -10.15
C ASP A 84 -17.47 -0.59 -11.47
N LEU A 85 -17.33 -1.38 -12.54
CA LEU A 85 -16.75 -0.94 -13.81
C LEU A 85 -17.45 0.30 -14.41
N ASP A 86 -18.77 0.39 -14.26
CA ASP A 86 -19.54 1.53 -14.80
C ASP A 86 -19.25 2.86 -14.09
N GLN A 87 -18.58 2.81 -12.93
CA GLN A 87 -18.25 3.97 -12.11
C GLN A 87 -16.83 4.51 -12.35
N LEU A 88 -16.00 3.81 -13.14
CA LEU A 88 -14.59 4.15 -13.34
C LEU A 88 -14.34 5.63 -13.66
N GLU A 89 -15.12 6.20 -14.59
CA GLU A 89 -14.95 7.58 -15.02
C GLU A 89 -15.91 8.56 -14.32
N THR A 90 -17.00 8.08 -13.75
CA THR A 90 -18.06 8.92 -13.19
C THR A 90 -17.95 9.09 -11.68
N ASN A 91 -17.45 8.08 -10.97
CA ASN A 91 -17.30 8.09 -9.52
C ASN A 91 -16.09 7.22 -9.08
N PRO A 92 -14.86 7.57 -9.50
CA PRO A 92 -13.67 6.74 -9.25
C PRO A 92 -13.42 6.47 -7.76
N GLY A 93 -13.79 7.39 -6.87
CA GLY A 93 -13.63 7.22 -5.42
C GLY A 93 -14.48 6.10 -4.80
N ALA A 94 -15.48 5.58 -5.50
CA ALA A 94 -16.31 4.46 -5.03
C ALA A 94 -15.92 3.10 -5.63
N VAL A 95 -15.00 3.09 -6.60
CA VAL A 95 -14.58 1.87 -7.29
C VAL A 95 -13.65 1.04 -6.40
N ARG A 96 -13.98 -0.26 -6.24
CA ARG A 96 -13.16 -1.22 -5.51
C ARG A 96 -12.26 -2.00 -6.46
N ALA A 97 -11.12 -2.42 -5.94
CA ALA A 97 -10.10 -3.21 -6.64
C ALA A 97 -10.25 -4.70 -6.34
N LYS A 98 -9.94 -5.56 -7.31
CA LYS A 98 -9.66 -6.97 -7.10
C LYS A 98 -8.22 -7.15 -6.59
N ALA A 99 -7.88 -6.41 -5.52
CA ALA A 99 -6.63 -6.53 -4.78
C ALA A 99 -6.87 -7.25 -3.45
N TYR A 100 -5.84 -7.88 -2.95
CA TYR A 100 -5.92 -8.67 -1.72
C TYR A 100 -4.57 -8.73 -1.03
N ASP A 101 -4.60 -8.64 0.31
CA ASP A 101 -3.44 -8.86 1.17
C ASP A 101 -3.71 -10.00 2.13
N ILE A 102 -2.68 -10.81 2.38
CA ILE A 102 -2.67 -11.77 3.47
C ILE A 102 -1.94 -11.17 4.66
N VAL A 103 -2.61 -11.17 5.80
CA VAL A 103 -2.12 -10.60 7.05
C VAL A 103 -1.95 -11.72 8.07
N LEU A 104 -0.82 -11.72 8.76
CA LEU A 104 -0.52 -12.63 9.87
C LEU A 104 -0.21 -11.81 11.13
N ASN A 105 -0.99 -12.01 12.18
CA ASN A 105 -0.83 -11.32 13.48
C ASN A 105 -0.71 -9.79 13.35
N GLY A 106 -1.52 -9.19 12.47
CA GLY A 106 -1.53 -7.75 12.23
C GLY A 106 -0.42 -7.25 11.27
N THR A 107 0.44 -8.13 10.79
CA THR A 107 1.47 -7.79 9.80
C THR A 107 1.06 -8.31 8.42
N GLU A 108 1.00 -7.43 7.43
CA GLU A 108 0.90 -7.83 6.03
C GLU A 108 2.14 -8.63 5.63
N ILE A 109 1.94 -9.88 5.26
CA ILE A 109 3.02 -10.79 4.85
C ILE A 109 3.06 -11.04 3.36
N GLY A 110 2.07 -10.59 2.63
CA GLY A 110 2.04 -10.67 1.18
C GLY A 110 0.79 -10.03 0.62
N GLY A 111 0.87 -9.61 -0.63
CA GLY A 111 -0.23 -8.98 -1.33
C GLY A 111 -0.18 -9.22 -2.83
N GLY A 112 -1.30 -8.96 -3.48
CA GLY A 112 -1.44 -9.13 -4.91
C GLY A 112 -2.73 -8.59 -5.46
N SER A 113 -2.95 -8.83 -6.74
CA SER A 113 -4.19 -8.45 -7.40
C SER A 113 -4.48 -9.29 -8.64
N VAL A 114 -5.74 -9.35 -9.02
CA VAL A 114 -6.12 -9.70 -10.37
C VAL A 114 -5.73 -8.56 -11.30
N ARG A 115 -5.19 -8.90 -12.48
CA ARG A 115 -4.72 -7.92 -13.45
C ARG A 115 -5.77 -7.66 -14.53
N ILE A 116 -5.79 -6.43 -15.03
CA ILE A 116 -6.57 -6.09 -16.22
C ILE A 116 -5.97 -6.86 -17.40
N HIS A 117 -6.80 -7.61 -18.12
CA HIS A 117 -6.44 -8.34 -19.33
C HIS A 117 -7.26 -7.93 -20.55
N GLN A 118 -8.25 -7.06 -20.35
CA GLN A 118 -9.13 -6.51 -21.38
C GLN A 118 -8.64 -5.12 -21.79
N ALA A 119 -8.39 -4.92 -23.08
CA ALA A 119 -7.81 -3.67 -23.58
C ALA A 119 -8.72 -2.44 -23.37
N ASP A 120 -10.02 -2.63 -23.48
CA ASP A 120 -11.02 -1.58 -23.25
C ASP A 120 -11.09 -1.15 -21.78
N VAL A 121 -11.03 -2.10 -20.84
CA VAL A 121 -10.98 -1.81 -19.41
C VAL A 121 -9.67 -1.07 -19.06
N GLN A 122 -8.55 -1.48 -19.67
CA GLN A 122 -7.27 -0.81 -19.45
C GLN A 122 -7.27 0.63 -19.97
N ALA A 123 -7.86 0.89 -21.12
CA ALA A 123 -7.99 2.25 -21.67
C ALA A 123 -8.85 3.14 -20.75
N ARG A 124 -9.96 2.61 -20.25
CA ARG A 124 -10.83 3.30 -19.29
C ARG A 124 -10.12 3.60 -17.97
N MET A 125 -9.30 2.66 -17.49
CA MET A 125 -8.50 2.84 -16.29
C MET A 125 -7.48 3.98 -16.45
N PHE A 126 -6.75 4.05 -17.57
CA PHE A 126 -5.84 5.15 -17.86
C PHE A 126 -6.56 6.50 -17.93
N LYS A 127 -7.73 6.52 -18.57
CA LYS A 127 -8.55 7.72 -18.65
C LYS A 127 -9.02 8.20 -17.27
N ALA A 128 -9.43 7.28 -16.40
CA ALA A 128 -9.81 7.61 -15.02
C ALA A 128 -8.64 8.18 -14.20
N LEU A 129 -7.39 7.79 -14.53
CA LEU A 129 -6.17 8.33 -13.97
C LEU A 129 -5.69 9.63 -14.62
N GLY A 130 -6.45 10.16 -15.60
CA GLY A 130 -6.09 11.39 -16.31
C GLY A 130 -4.93 11.23 -17.31
N MET A 131 -4.60 9.99 -17.70
CA MET A 131 -3.59 9.75 -18.75
C MET A 131 -4.24 9.84 -20.13
N SER A 132 -3.62 10.61 -21.05
CA SER A 132 -3.98 10.55 -22.47
C SER A 132 -3.45 9.27 -23.12
N ASP A 133 -4.00 8.93 -24.29
CA ASP A 133 -3.56 7.75 -25.04
C ASP A 133 -2.09 7.85 -25.45
N GLU A 134 -1.60 9.05 -25.75
CA GLU A 134 -0.21 9.31 -26.11
C GLU A 134 0.71 9.00 -24.91
N VAL A 135 0.39 9.51 -23.73
CA VAL A 135 1.16 9.28 -22.50
C VAL A 135 1.13 7.80 -22.09
N ALA A 136 -0.03 7.16 -22.23
CA ALA A 136 -0.15 5.73 -21.96
C ALA A 136 0.70 4.88 -22.92
N ASN A 137 0.71 5.23 -24.20
CA ASN A 137 1.55 4.55 -25.20
C ASN A 137 3.06 4.82 -25.00
N GLU A 138 3.44 6.03 -24.64
CA GLU A 138 4.84 6.35 -24.34
C GLU A 138 5.37 5.53 -23.18
N LYS A 139 4.60 5.42 -22.10
CA LYS A 139 5.02 4.73 -20.87
C LYS A 139 4.87 3.22 -20.94
N PHE A 140 3.79 2.74 -21.54
CA PHE A 140 3.34 1.34 -21.46
C PHE A 140 3.09 0.71 -22.83
N GLY A 141 3.44 1.37 -23.93
CA GLY A 141 3.17 0.91 -25.30
C GLY A 141 3.67 -0.51 -25.56
N PHE A 142 4.86 -0.87 -25.07
CA PHE A 142 5.41 -2.21 -25.17
C PHE A 142 4.49 -3.29 -24.56
N LEU A 143 3.85 -2.99 -23.42
CA LEU A 143 2.92 -3.90 -22.74
C LEU A 143 1.57 -3.95 -23.48
N LEU A 144 1.05 -2.78 -23.86
CA LEU A 144 -0.22 -2.67 -24.59
C LEU A 144 -0.13 -3.37 -25.96
N ASP A 145 1.00 -3.29 -26.63
CA ASP A 145 1.25 -4.00 -27.87
C ASP A 145 1.31 -5.52 -27.66
N ALA A 146 1.97 -5.97 -26.60
CA ALA A 146 1.98 -7.38 -26.24
C ALA A 146 0.56 -7.92 -25.97
N PHE A 147 -0.32 -7.12 -25.39
CA PHE A 147 -1.70 -7.50 -25.12
C PHE A 147 -2.51 -7.77 -26.41
N LYS A 148 -2.13 -7.16 -27.54
CA LYS A 148 -2.80 -7.40 -28.84
C LYS A 148 -2.64 -8.85 -29.34
N TYR A 149 -1.64 -9.57 -28.85
CA TYR A 149 -1.42 -11.00 -29.18
C TYR A 149 -2.26 -11.95 -28.32
N GLY A 150 -3.02 -11.43 -27.37
CA GLY A 150 -3.88 -12.15 -26.45
C GLY A 150 -3.28 -12.24 -25.05
N VAL A 151 -4.08 -11.88 -24.05
CA VAL A 151 -3.71 -11.93 -22.64
C VAL A 151 -4.71 -12.80 -21.90
N PRO A 152 -4.28 -13.89 -21.24
CA PRO A 152 -5.18 -14.68 -20.40
C PRO A 152 -5.54 -13.90 -19.14
N PRO A 153 -6.69 -14.16 -18.52
CA PRO A 153 -6.94 -13.73 -17.15
C PRO A 153 -5.79 -14.20 -16.25
N HIS A 154 -5.23 -13.29 -15.48
CA HIS A 154 -4.09 -13.60 -14.61
C HIS A 154 -4.14 -12.80 -13.32
N ALA A 155 -3.52 -13.34 -12.31
CA ALA A 155 -3.38 -12.74 -10.99
C ALA A 155 -2.03 -13.16 -10.40
N GLY A 156 -1.61 -12.50 -9.34
CA GLY A 156 -0.36 -12.86 -8.66
C GLY A 156 -0.40 -12.49 -7.18
N LEU A 157 0.51 -13.10 -6.44
CA LEU A 157 0.73 -12.84 -5.03
C LEU A 157 2.24 -12.85 -4.78
N ALA A 158 2.73 -11.86 -4.05
CA ALA A 158 4.12 -11.80 -3.60
C ALA A 158 4.16 -11.78 -2.07
N TYR A 159 5.03 -12.62 -1.49
CA TYR A 159 5.28 -12.64 -0.06
C TYR A 159 6.50 -11.80 0.31
N GLY A 160 6.38 -11.04 1.40
CA GLY A 160 7.51 -10.36 2.04
C GLY A 160 8.33 -11.36 2.84
N LEU A 161 9.41 -11.91 2.25
CA LEU A 161 10.24 -12.93 2.88
C LEU A 161 10.78 -12.47 4.25
N ASP A 162 11.26 -11.25 4.34
CA ASP A 162 11.80 -10.69 5.60
C ASP A 162 10.74 -10.62 6.69
N ARG A 163 9.52 -10.20 6.36
CA ARG A 163 8.39 -10.16 7.29
C ARG A 163 8.00 -11.56 7.76
N LEU A 164 7.97 -12.54 6.85
CA LEU A 164 7.66 -13.91 7.18
C LEU A 164 8.72 -14.51 8.13
N VAL A 165 10.00 -14.31 7.81
CA VAL A 165 11.11 -14.77 8.66
C VAL A 165 11.09 -14.09 10.02
N MET A 166 10.83 -12.78 10.08
CA MET A 166 10.68 -12.02 11.32
C MET A 166 9.61 -12.65 12.24
N LEU A 167 8.43 -12.94 11.69
CA LEU A 167 7.33 -13.54 12.45
C LEU A 167 7.65 -14.98 12.90
N MET A 168 8.30 -15.79 12.06
CA MET A 168 8.74 -17.14 12.40
C MET A 168 9.80 -17.14 13.50
N ALA A 169 10.71 -16.18 13.45
CA ALA A 169 11.75 -15.98 14.48
C ALA A 169 11.24 -15.26 15.73
N LYS A 170 9.97 -14.80 15.73
CA LYS A 170 9.31 -14.04 16.81
C LYS A 170 10.04 -12.73 17.15
N CYS A 171 10.70 -12.14 16.16
CA CYS A 171 11.33 -10.83 16.24
C CYS A 171 10.30 -9.70 16.05
N ASP A 172 10.60 -8.52 16.59
CA ASP A 172 9.73 -7.36 16.50
C ASP A 172 10.09 -6.44 15.32
N SER A 173 11.23 -6.68 14.68
CA SER A 173 11.73 -5.88 13.56
C SER A 173 12.36 -6.74 12.48
N ILE A 174 12.11 -6.40 11.22
CA ILE A 174 12.81 -7.02 10.07
C ILE A 174 14.33 -6.78 10.13
N ARG A 175 14.80 -5.76 10.86
CA ARG A 175 16.23 -5.50 11.03
C ARG A 175 16.97 -6.63 11.76
N ASP A 176 16.24 -7.42 12.54
CA ASP A 176 16.81 -8.55 13.29
C ASP A 176 17.05 -9.78 12.39
N VAL A 177 16.47 -9.81 11.20
CA VAL A 177 16.52 -10.94 10.26
C VAL A 177 17.15 -10.59 8.91
N ILE A 178 17.50 -9.32 8.67
CA ILE A 178 18.17 -8.86 7.45
C ILE A 178 19.65 -8.69 7.73
N ALA A 179 20.49 -9.27 6.88
CA ALA A 179 21.92 -8.97 6.87
C ALA A 179 22.12 -7.51 6.42
N PHE A 180 22.89 -6.75 7.16
CA PHE A 180 23.25 -5.36 6.86
C PHE A 180 22.04 -4.41 6.76
N PRO A 181 21.19 -4.30 7.79
CA PRO A 181 20.03 -3.41 7.77
C PRO A 181 20.49 -1.95 7.68
N LYS A 182 19.75 -1.15 6.93
CA LYS A 182 19.97 0.30 6.88
C LYS A 182 19.53 0.96 8.18
N VAL A 183 20.21 2.04 8.56
CA VAL A 183 19.85 2.86 9.72
C VAL A 183 18.78 3.90 9.39
N LYS A 184 18.38 4.72 10.37
CA LYS A 184 17.23 5.63 10.26
C LYS A 184 17.34 6.63 9.11
N ASP A 185 18.53 7.09 8.79
CA ASP A 185 18.85 7.99 7.67
C ASP A 185 19.06 7.28 6.33
N ALA A 186 18.68 6.00 6.27
CA ALA A 186 18.85 5.12 5.12
C ALA A 186 20.31 4.81 4.74
N SER A 187 21.29 5.15 5.58
CA SER A 187 22.69 4.78 5.36
C SER A 187 22.95 3.31 5.70
N CYS A 188 23.99 2.75 5.08
CA CYS A 188 24.45 1.40 5.31
C CYS A 188 25.78 1.42 6.07
N LEU A 189 25.78 0.93 7.31
CA LEU A 189 26.99 0.93 8.15
C LEU A 189 28.09 0.00 7.63
N LEU A 190 27.76 -0.99 6.80
CA LEU A 190 28.76 -1.88 6.21
C LEU A 190 29.52 -1.22 5.06
N THR A 191 28.81 -0.54 4.17
CA THR A 191 29.36 0.03 2.92
C THR A 191 29.63 1.52 3.03
N ASN A 192 29.20 2.18 4.11
CA ASN A 192 29.15 3.62 4.27
C ASN A 192 28.34 4.36 3.19
N ALA A 193 27.45 3.66 2.48
CA ALA A 193 26.56 4.27 1.50
C ALA A 193 25.41 5.04 2.20
N PRO A 194 24.90 6.15 1.61
CA PRO A 194 25.37 6.79 0.37
C PRO A 194 26.73 7.48 0.54
N ASP A 195 27.50 7.55 -0.54
CA ASP A 195 28.80 8.21 -0.59
C ASP A 195 28.90 9.05 -1.86
N VAL A 196 29.94 9.89 -1.93
CA VAL A 196 30.19 10.72 -3.11
C VAL A 196 30.51 9.87 -4.33
N VAL A 197 30.08 10.34 -5.50
CA VAL A 197 30.34 9.71 -6.80
C VAL A 197 31.52 10.41 -7.45
N ASP A 198 32.44 9.66 -8.08
CA ASP A 198 33.58 10.22 -8.79
C ASP A 198 33.12 11.17 -9.90
N ALA A 199 33.74 12.34 -10.00
CA ALA A 199 33.41 13.35 -11.02
C ALA A 199 33.45 12.79 -12.46
N LYS A 200 34.37 11.85 -12.74
CA LYS A 200 34.44 11.18 -14.04
C LYS A 200 33.19 10.37 -14.38
N GLN A 201 32.58 9.71 -13.40
CA GLN A 201 31.34 8.94 -13.61
C GLN A 201 30.16 9.88 -13.90
N LEU A 202 30.10 11.04 -13.25
CA LEU A 202 29.10 12.07 -13.54
C LEU A 202 29.28 12.62 -14.96
N GLU A 203 30.52 12.90 -15.37
CA GLU A 203 30.85 13.38 -16.72
C GLU A 203 30.45 12.36 -17.79
N GLU A 204 30.77 11.07 -17.61
CA GLU A 204 30.38 9.98 -18.51
C GLU A 204 28.87 9.88 -18.73
N LEU A 205 28.08 10.20 -17.68
CA LEU A 205 26.61 10.18 -17.73
C LEU A 205 26.00 11.53 -18.14
N SER A 206 26.82 12.56 -18.37
CA SER A 206 26.36 13.94 -18.62
C SER A 206 25.45 14.48 -17.50
N ILE A 207 25.77 14.14 -16.25
CA ILE A 207 25.06 14.60 -15.04
C ILE A 207 25.91 15.64 -14.34
N ALA A 208 25.28 16.72 -13.83
CA ALA A 208 25.90 17.70 -12.96
C ALA A 208 25.18 17.75 -11.61
N ILE A 209 25.92 18.04 -10.54
CA ILE A 209 25.34 18.33 -9.24
C ILE A 209 24.97 19.83 -9.24
N GLU A 210 23.71 20.12 -8.95
CA GLU A 210 23.26 21.49 -8.71
C GLU A 210 23.66 21.90 -7.29
N GLU A 211 24.48 22.93 -7.16
CA GLU A 211 24.84 23.48 -5.85
C GLU A 211 23.62 24.22 -5.29
N GLU A 212 23.17 23.87 -4.08
CA GLU A 212 22.17 24.65 -3.36
C GLU A 212 22.70 26.08 -3.19
N GLN A 213 21.99 27.06 -3.75
CA GLN A 213 22.27 28.46 -3.47
C GLN A 213 21.84 28.71 -2.02
N GLU A 214 22.82 28.95 -1.15
CA GLU A 214 22.54 29.47 0.21
C GLU A 214 21.68 30.73 0.08
N VAL A 215 20.43 30.66 0.55
CA VAL A 215 19.47 31.76 0.60
C VAL A 215 19.60 32.48 1.93
#